data_32944f2addb0f004a4c9396bdd0894be
#
_entry.id   32944f2addb0f004a4c9396bdd0894be
#
_cell.length_a   1.000
_cell.length_b   1.000
_cell.length_c   1.000
_cell.angle_alpha   90.00
_cell.angle_beta   90.00
_cell.angle_gamma   90.00
#
_symmetry.space_group_name_H-M   'P 1'
#
loop_
_entity.id
_entity.type
_entity.pdbx_description
1 polymer ?
#
loop_
_entity_poly.entity_id
_entity_poly.type
_entity_poly.pdbx_seq_one_letter_code
_entity_poly.pdbx_strand_id
1 'polypeptide(L)'
;MNAKKVFSADLVSTVVEGLNAIGINSSCTDKNLLDCAIDKIRKIKEGAKEALKAQAAAAKRVADAEAFAHGKELVANAKIGDIATVICGSGKLAKEYEFPIVKIGEKTITVEYTEENTPNGTVGPRYPSKAKVVAVRSAE
;
A
#
# COMPACT_ATOMS: atom_id res chain seq x y z
N MET A 1 1.81 48.35 5.82
CA MET A 1 2.88 48.50 4.80
C MET A 1 3.34 47.11 4.38
N ASN A 2 2.98 46.67 3.18
CA ASN A 2 3.52 45.43 2.62
C ASN A 2 4.94 45.72 2.12
N ALA A 3 5.95 45.31 2.89
CA ALA A 3 7.32 45.28 2.43
C ALA A 3 7.41 44.28 1.29
N LYS A 4 7.42 44.74 0.04
CA LYS A 4 7.84 43.94 -1.11
C LYS A 4 9.26 43.49 -0.82
N LYS A 5 9.46 42.20 -0.50
CA LYS A 5 10.80 41.63 -0.43
C LYS A 5 11.42 41.75 -1.81
N VAL A 6 12.28 42.71 -2.01
CA VAL A 6 13.12 42.81 -3.20
C VAL A 6 14.24 41.80 -3.03
N PHE A 7 14.17 40.72 -3.77
CA PHE A 7 15.26 39.74 -3.82
C PHE A 7 16.44 40.33 -4.58
N SER A 8 17.65 40.18 -4.08
CA SER A 8 18.85 40.62 -4.77
C SER A 8 19.03 39.87 -6.08
N ALA A 9 19.59 40.52 -7.09
CA ALA A 9 19.88 39.89 -8.37
C ALA A 9 20.76 38.63 -8.22
N ASP A 10 21.66 38.62 -7.24
CA ASP A 10 22.53 37.49 -6.93
C ASP A 10 21.74 36.28 -6.42
N LEU A 11 20.74 36.50 -5.58
CA LEU A 11 19.88 35.40 -5.10
C LEU A 11 19.08 34.79 -6.25
N VAL A 12 18.55 35.63 -7.13
CA VAL A 12 17.81 35.19 -8.32
C VAL A 12 18.72 34.38 -9.25
N SER A 13 19.94 34.82 -9.48
CA SER A 13 20.93 34.09 -10.29
C SER A 13 21.25 32.74 -9.71
N THR A 14 21.50 32.66 -8.39
CA THR A 14 21.78 31.40 -7.70
C THR A 14 20.62 30.41 -7.80
N VAL A 15 19.37 30.88 -7.68
CA VAL A 15 18.18 30.04 -7.84
C VAL A 15 18.05 29.52 -9.26
N VAL A 16 18.29 30.38 -10.27
CA VAL A 16 18.25 29.98 -11.69
C VAL A 16 19.32 28.94 -12.01
N GLU A 17 20.54 29.12 -11.53
CA GLU A 17 21.63 28.17 -11.70
C GLU A 17 21.30 26.82 -11.05
N GLY A 18 20.74 26.84 -9.83
CA GLY A 18 20.28 25.64 -9.15
C GLY A 18 19.18 24.91 -9.90
N LEU A 19 18.20 25.63 -10.47
CA LEU A 19 17.13 25.04 -11.27
C LEU A 19 17.65 24.46 -12.61
N ASN A 20 18.59 25.13 -13.25
CA ASN A 20 19.23 24.63 -14.47
C ASN A 20 20.05 23.36 -14.21
N ALA A 21 20.77 23.29 -13.08
CA ALA A 21 21.56 22.13 -12.67
C ALA A 21 20.71 20.87 -12.52
N ILE A 22 19.43 21.00 -12.12
CA ILE A 22 18.47 19.87 -12.03
C ILE A 22 17.62 19.69 -13.30
N GLY A 23 18.03 20.30 -14.43
CA GLY A 23 17.36 20.14 -15.72
C GLY A 23 16.06 20.91 -15.90
N ILE A 24 15.81 21.92 -15.07
CA ILE A 24 14.64 22.78 -15.18
C ILE A 24 15.04 24.06 -15.95
N ASN A 25 14.62 24.13 -17.20
CA ASN A 25 14.85 25.30 -18.03
C ASN A 25 13.83 26.40 -17.67
N SER A 26 14.27 27.53 -17.12
CA SER A 26 13.37 28.63 -16.77
C SER A 26 13.31 29.65 -17.90
N SER A 27 12.18 29.72 -18.61
CA SER A 27 11.85 30.77 -19.56
C SER A 27 11.15 31.97 -18.90
N CYS A 28 11.30 32.15 -17.60
CA CYS A 28 10.61 33.18 -16.83
C CYS A 28 11.35 34.51 -16.87
N THR A 29 10.60 35.61 -16.98
CA THR A 29 11.13 36.96 -16.83
C THR A 29 11.40 37.29 -15.36
N ASP A 30 12.33 38.22 -15.08
CA ASP A 30 12.77 38.55 -13.71
C ASP A 30 11.63 38.89 -12.72
N LYS A 31 10.50 39.42 -13.23
CA LYS A 31 9.35 39.78 -12.39
C LYS A 31 8.57 38.59 -11.86
N ASN A 32 8.63 37.44 -12.54
CA ASN A 32 7.83 36.26 -12.24
C ASN A 32 8.70 35.05 -11.93
N LEU A 33 10.01 35.22 -11.82
CA LEU A 33 10.96 34.11 -11.67
C LEU A 33 10.68 33.25 -10.43
N LEU A 34 10.34 33.92 -9.32
CA LEU A 34 10.05 33.23 -8.07
C LEU A 34 8.77 32.37 -8.16
N ASP A 35 7.72 32.92 -8.78
CA ASP A 35 6.45 32.21 -8.98
C ASP A 35 6.64 31.02 -9.92
N CYS A 36 7.40 31.21 -11.00
CA CYS A 36 7.76 30.13 -11.90
C CYS A 36 8.59 29.04 -11.23
N ALA A 37 9.53 29.41 -10.36
CA ALA A 37 10.33 28.47 -9.59
C ALA A 37 9.46 27.65 -8.62
N ILE A 38 8.54 28.31 -7.92
CA ILE A 38 7.61 27.67 -6.99
C ILE A 38 6.71 26.68 -7.73
N ASP A 39 6.16 27.06 -8.88
CA ASP A 39 5.30 26.19 -9.67
C ASP A 39 6.05 24.96 -10.22
N LYS A 40 7.30 25.13 -10.64
CA LYS A 40 8.14 24.02 -11.09
C LYS A 40 8.47 23.08 -9.95
N ILE A 41 8.84 23.59 -8.78
CA ILE A 41 9.09 22.81 -7.57
C ILE A 41 7.82 22.03 -7.15
N ARG A 42 6.65 22.68 -7.23
CA ARG A 42 5.37 22.03 -6.94
C ARG A 42 5.12 20.85 -7.89
N LYS A 43 5.31 21.03 -9.20
CA LYS A 43 5.16 19.95 -10.20
C LYS A 43 6.11 18.78 -9.96
N ILE A 44 7.37 19.07 -9.61
CA ILE A 44 8.36 18.04 -9.26
C ILE A 44 7.90 17.27 -8.03
N LYS A 45 7.43 17.97 -6.99
CA LYS A 45 6.93 17.34 -5.75
C LYS A 45 5.71 16.47 -6.02
N GLU A 46 4.79 16.92 -6.88
CA GLU A 46 3.62 16.14 -7.28
C GLU A 46 4.03 14.88 -8.07
N GLY A 47 4.92 15.02 -9.05
CA GLY A 47 5.46 13.89 -9.81
C GLY A 47 6.20 12.88 -8.94
N ALA A 48 7.02 13.35 -7.98
CA ALA A 48 7.68 12.47 -7.00
C ALA A 48 6.68 11.74 -6.10
N LYS A 49 5.62 12.42 -5.68
CA LYS A 49 4.55 11.82 -4.87
C LYS A 49 3.78 10.75 -5.65
N GLU A 50 3.51 10.98 -6.93
CA GLU A 50 2.86 9.98 -7.79
C GLU A 50 3.77 8.77 -8.05
N ALA A 51 5.06 9.01 -8.29
CA ALA A 51 6.04 7.94 -8.45
C ALA A 51 6.15 7.07 -7.19
N LEU A 52 6.19 7.68 -6.00
CA LEU A 52 6.18 6.96 -4.73
C LEU A 52 4.91 6.14 -4.52
N LYS A 53 3.74 6.69 -4.89
CA LYS A 53 2.48 5.94 -4.83
C LYS A 53 2.48 4.74 -5.79
N ALA A 54 3.00 4.92 -6.99
CA ALA A 54 3.10 3.85 -7.98
C ALA A 54 4.05 2.74 -7.51
N GLN A 55 5.20 3.09 -6.93
CA GLN A 55 6.13 2.12 -6.34
C GLN A 55 5.52 1.38 -5.16
N ALA A 56 4.83 2.07 -4.26
CA ALA A 56 4.14 1.45 -3.14
C ALA A 56 3.03 0.49 -3.60
N ALA A 57 2.28 0.87 -4.64
CA ALA A 57 1.25 0.01 -5.22
C ALA A 57 1.85 -1.23 -5.91
N ALA A 58 2.98 -1.08 -6.61
CA ALA A 58 3.70 -2.19 -7.22
C ALA A 58 4.26 -3.15 -6.16
N ALA A 59 4.91 -2.64 -5.13
CA ALA A 59 5.42 -3.43 -4.01
C ALA A 59 4.29 -4.20 -3.30
N LYS A 60 3.14 -3.55 -3.09
CA LYS A 60 1.97 -4.22 -2.51
C LYS A 60 1.45 -5.37 -3.39
N ARG A 61 1.40 -5.18 -4.71
CA ARG A 61 0.97 -6.25 -5.64
C ARG A 61 1.89 -7.46 -5.58
N VAL A 62 3.20 -7.24 -5.49
CA VAL A 62 4.18 -8.33 -5.35
C VAL A 62 3.95 -9.06 -4.02
N ALA A 63 3.86 -8.33 -2.91
CA ALA A 63 3.60 -8.92 -1.60
C ALA A 63 2.28 -9.70 -1.55
N ASP A 64 1.21 -9.17 -2.14
CA ASP A 64 -0.09 -9.85 -2.22
C ASP A 64 -0.01 -11.14 -3.07
N ALA A 65 0.78 -11.13 -4.16
CA ALA A 65 1.00 -12.31 -5.00
C ALA A 65 1.82 -13.39 -4.29
N GLU A 66 2.86 -13.01 -3.56
CA GLU A 66 3.68 -13.91 -2.75
C GLU A 66 2.87 -14.53 -1.61
N ALA A 67 2.08 -13.71 -0.89
CA ALA A 67 1.19 -14.20 0.15
C ALA A 67 0.14 -15.17 -0.41
N PHE A 68 -0.39 -14.90 -1.61
CA PHE A 68 -1.32 -15.81 -2.26
C PHE A 68 -0.66 -17.13 -2.67
N ALA A 69 0.54 -17.09 -3.23
CA ALA A 69 1.29 -18.30 -3.59
C ALA A 69 1.59 -19.15 -2.36
N HIS A 70 2.07 -18.54 -1.28
CA HIS A 70 2.31 -19.20 -0.01
C HIS A 70 1.05 -19.83 0.59
N GLY A 71 -0.04 -19.09 0.66
CA GLY A 71 -1.32 -19.61 1.13
C GLY A 71 -1.88 -20.73 0.26
N LYS A 72 -1.62 -20.70 -1.06
CA LYS A 72 -1.98 -21.79 -1.97
C LYS A 72 -1.19 -23.07 -1.66
N GLU A 73 0.10 -22.96 -1.35
CA GLU A 73 0.93 -24.09 -0.95
C GLU A 73 0.48 -24.69 0.38
N LEU A 74 0.18 -23.84 1.38
CA LEU A 74 -0.33 -24.29 2.69
C LEU A 74 -1.65 -25.08 2.56
N VAL A 75 -2.51 -24.66 1.65
CA VAL A 75 -3.83 -25.29 1.45
C VAL A 75 -3.77 -26.46 0.45
N ALA A 76 -2.68 -26.67 -0.27
CA ALA A 76 -2.57 -27.70 -1.31
C ALA A 76 -2.82 -29.11 -0.77
N ASN A 77 -2.37 -29.40 0.45
CA ASN A 77 -2.53 -30.70 1.13
C ASN A 77 -3.61 -30.71 2.20
N ALA A 78 -4.33 -29.58 2.37
CA ALA A 78 -5.38 -29.46 3.36
C ALA A 78 -6.62 -30.25 2.98
N LYS A 79 -7.30 -30.78 3.98
CA LYS A 79 -8.57 -31.50 3.86
C LYS A 79 -9.71 -30.68 4.47
N ILE A 80 -10.92 -31.03 4.07
CA ILE A 80 -12.13 -30.50 4.74
C ILE A 80 -12.12 -31.00 6.18
N GLY A 81 -12.29 -30.10 7.13
CA GLY A 81 -12.18 -30.36 8.57
C GLY A 81 -10.86 -29.92 9.18
N ASP A 82 -9.79 -29.75 8.40
CA ASP A 82 -8.55 -29.18 8.90
C ASP A 82 -8.74 -27.75 9.40
N ILE A 83 -7.88 -27.31 10.32
CA ILE A 83 -7.97 -26.00 10.92
C ILE A 83 -7.01 -25.05 10.20
N ALA A 84 -7.55 -23.99 9.61
CA ALA A 84 -6.77 -22.92 8.99
C ALA A 84 -6.63 -21.72 9.93
N THR A 85 -5.42 -21.23 10.10
CA THR A 85 -5.14 -19.94 10.75
C THR A 85 -5.23 -18.85 9.70
N VAL A 86 -6.15 -17.91 9.88
CA VAL A 86 -6.47 -16.85 8.93
C VAL A 86 -6.30 -15.49 9.56
N ILE A 87 -5.65 -14.58 8.84
CA ILE A 87 -5.54 -13.17 9.26
C ILE A 87 -6.87 -12.46 9.00
N CYS A 88 -7.52 -11.99 10.05
CA CYS A 88 -8.74 -11.18 10.00
C CYS A 88 -8.43 -9.73 10.39
N GLY A 89 -9.00 -8.78 9.67
CA GLY A 89 -8.74 -7.35 9.85
C GLY A 89 -7.66 -6.81 8.91
N SER A 90 -7.23 -5.58 9.17
CA SER A 90 -6.22 -4.89 8.36
C SER A 90 -5.32 -4.01 9.21
N GLY A 91 -4.07 -3.83 8.78
CA GLY A 91 -3.09 -2.98 9.46
C GLY A 91 -2.84 -3.40 10.91
N LYS A 92 -2.87 -2.44 11.82
CA LYS A 92 -2.61 -2.67 13.25
C LYS A 92 -3.70 -3.48 13.99
N LEU A 93 -4.87 -3.64 13.37
CA LEU A 93 -6.01 -4.41 13.90
C LEU A 93 -6.06 -5.82 13.33
N ALA A 94 -5.11 -6.22 12.51
CA ALA A 94 -5.01 -7.56 12.00
C ALA A 94 -4.70 -8.53 13.13
N LYS A 95 -5.50 -9.61 13.23
CA LYS A 95 -5.32 -10.70 14.21
C LYS A 95 -5.49 -12.03 13.51
N GLU A 96 -4.83 -13.03 14.04
CA GLU A 96 -4.93 -14.41 13.58
C GLU A 96 -6.05 -15.12 14.34
N TYR A 97 -6.85 -15.87 13.59
CA TYR A 97 -7.93 -16.69 14.12
C TYR A 97 -7.87 -18.08 13.48
N GLU A 98 -8.24 -19.09 14.22
CA GLU A 98 -8.30 -20.48 13.77
C GLU A 98 -9.75 -20.86 13.43
N PHE A 99 -9.93 -21.41 12.24
CA PHE A 99 -11.24 -21.83 11.74
C PHE A 99 -11.18 -23.19 11.07
N PRO A 100 -12.21 -24.04 11.23
CA PRO A 100 -12.31 -25.26 10.44
C PRO A 100 -12.57 -24.95 8.97
N ILE A 101 -11.89 -25.67 8.08
CA ILE A 101 -12.07 -25.58 6.64
C ILE A 101 -13.31 -26.37 6.24
N VAL A 102 -14.30 -25.70 5.67
CA VAL A 102 -15.54 -26.32 5.18
C VAL A 102 -15.44 -26.66 3.71
N LYS A 103 -14.74 -25.81 2.93
CA LYS A 103 -14.55 -26.02 1.48
C LYS A 103 -13.26 -25.37 1.02
N ILE A 104 -12.61 -25.98 0.06
CA ILE A 104 -11.40 -25.46 -0.58
C ILE A 104 -11.74 -25.07 -2.03
N GLY A 105 -11.68 -23.77 -2.32
CA GLY A 105 -11.85 -23.25 -3.68
C GLY A 105 -10.51 -22.92 -4.35
N GLU A 106 -10.55 -22.41 -5.55
CA GLU A 106 -9.35 -22.04 -6.32
C GLU A 106 -8.60 -20.86 -5.69
N LYS A 107 -9.31 -19.77 -5.38
CA LYS A 107 -8.74 -18.51 -4.85
C LYS A 107 -9.01 -18.28 -3.36
N THR A 108 -10.03 -18.93 -2.83
CA THR A 108 -10.51 -18.77 -1.46
C THR A 108 -10.68 -20.12 -0.79
N ILE A 109 -10.71 -20.11 0.53
CA ILE A 109 -11.23 -21.23 1.33
C ILE A 109 -12.56 -20.79 1.96
N THR A 110 -13.45 -21.74 2.24
CA THR A 110 -14.63 -21.48 3.05
C THR A 110 -14.32 -21.96 4.45
N VAL A 111 -14.47 -21.10 5.43
CA VAL A 111 -14.31 -21.38 6.85
C VAL A 111 -15.59 -21.01 7.58
N GLU A 112 -15.84 -21.61 8.73
CA GLU A 112 -17.02 -21.33 9.54
C GLU A 112 -16.64 -20.51 10.77
N TYR A 113 -17.27 -19.34 10.92
CA TYR A 113 -17.14 -18.53 12.12
C TYR A 113 -18.14 -19.02 13.17
N THR A 114 -17.63 -19.34 14.36
CA THR A 114 -18.43 -19.72 15.52
C THR A 114 -18.54 -18.55 16.49
N GLU A 115 -19.43 -18.62 17.46
CA GLU A 115 -19.58 -17.59 18.50
C GLU A 115 -18.28 -17.34 19.27
N GLU A 116 -17.46 -18.37 19.44
CA GLU A 116 -16.19 -18.29 20.17
C GLU A 116 -15.05 -17.69 19.34
N ASN A 117 -15.08 -17.87 18.03
CA ASN A 117 -13.98 -17.51 17.10
C ASN A 117 -14.38 -16.47 16.07
N THR A 118 -15.33 -15.60 16.38
CA THR A 118 -15.75 -14.55 15.43
C THR A 118 -15.07 -13.22 15.70
N PRO A 119 -14.34 -12.64 14.72
CA PRO A 119 -13.73 -11.33 14.87
C PRO A 119 -14.74 -10.19 15.10
N ASN A 120 -15.97 -10.35 14.60
CA ASN A 120 -16.98 -9.28 14.55
C ASN A 120 -18.33 -9.70 15.12
N GLY A 121 -18.42 -10.77 15.92
CA GLY A 121 -19.68 -11.27 16.44
C GLY A 121 -20.65 -11.87 15.40
N THR A 122 -20.19 -12.08 14.18
CA THR A 122 -21.04 -12.59 13.08
C THR A 122 -20.70 -14.06 12.82
N VAL A 123 -21.62 -14.94 13.15
CA VAL A 123 -21.51 -16.40 12.94
C VAL A 123 -21.85 -16.77 11.49
N GLY A 124 -21.27 -17.83 10.97
CA GLY A 124 -21.60 -18.40 9.66
C GLY A 124 -20.42 -18.50 8.69
N PRO A 125 -20.68 -18.97 7.47
CA PRO A 125 -19.62 -19.21 6.49
C PRO A 125 -18.95 -17.91 6.03
N ARG A 126 -17.62 -17.95 5.90
CA ARG A 126 -16.78 -16.88 5.38
C ARG A 126 -15.84 -17.41 4.30
N TYR A 127 -15.42 -16.53 3.43
CA TYR A 127 -14.65 -16.86 2.22
C TYR A 127 -13.31 -16.10 2.17
N PRO A 128 -12.40 -16.30 3.14
CA PRO A 128 -11.11 -15.62 3.09
C PRO A 128 -10.30 -16.05 1.86
N SER A 129 -9.57 -15.09 1.29
CA SER A 129 -8.58 -15.39 0.25
C SER A 129 -7.47 -16.27 0.81
N LYS A 130 -6.90 -17.15 0.00
CA LYS A 130 -5.73 -17.96 0.37
C LYS A 130 -4.53 -17.11 0.80
N ALA A 131 -4.41 -15.88 0.30
CA ALA A 131 -3.39 -14.93 0.74
C ALA A 131 -3.46 -14.55 2.23
N LYS A 132 -4.59 -14.82 2.90
CA LYS A 132 -4.78 -14.56 4.34
C LYS A 132 -4.54 -15.79 5.21
N VAL A 133 -4.27 -16.93 4.61
CA VAL A 133 -3.98 -18.19 5.34
C VAL A 133 -2.50 -18.20 5.69
N VAL A 134 -2.18 -18.31 6.97
CA VAL A 134 -0.79 -18.32 7.47
C VAL A 134 -0.35 -19.69 7.95
N ALA A 135 -1.28 -20.56 8.34
CA ALA A 135 -0.99 -21.95 8.71
C ALA A 135 -2.21 -22.85 8.46
N VAL A 136 -1.96 -24.14 8.28
CA VAL A 136 -2.99 -25.17 8.26
C VAL A 136 -2.50 -26.34 9.10
N ARG A 137 -3.34 -26.85 9.99
CA ARG A 137 -3.06 -28.04 10.78
C ARG A 137 -4.21 -29.05 10.66
N SER A 138 -3.88 -30.32 10.72
CA SER A 138 -4.90 -31.36 10.74
C SER A 138 -5.75 -31.24 11.99
N ALA A 139 -7.06 -31.44 11.86
CA ALA A 139 -7.91 -31.66 13.01
C ALA A 139 -7.60 -33.06 13.54
N GLU A 140 -7.07 -33.14 14.77
CA GLU A 140 -6.94 -34.42 15.51
C GLU A 140 -8.29 -34.96 15.92
#